data_759d76c00a5a1eb2fc5dca3fba3156e1
#
_entry.id   759d76c00a5a1eb2fc5dca3fba3156e1
#
_cell.length_a   1.000
_cell.length_b   1.000
_cell.length_c   1.000
_cell.angle_alpha   90.00
_cell.angle_beta   90.00
_cell.angle_gamma   90.00
#
_symmetry.space_group_name_H-M   'P 1'
#
loop_
_entity.id
_entity.type
_entity.pdbx_description
1 polymer ?
#
loop_
_entity_poly.entity_id
_entity_poly.type
_entity_poly.pdbx_seq_one_letter_code
_entity_poly.pdbx_strand_id
1 'polypeptide(L)'
;MSRSNELLQGTLDLLILKVLTPGPMHGLAIADRVRQLSEDVLRVNQSALYPALHRLEHQAWVKAEWGESENNRRAKFYSLTRAGHARLKTEEKSWERLSSAVHGVLRSV
;
A
#
# COMPACT_ATOMS: atom_id res chain seq x y z
N MET A 1 -12.61 8.39 -12.40
CA MET A 1 -12.90 7.26 -13.26
C MET A 1 -12.84 5.97 -12.49
N SER A 2 -13.90 5.22 -12.51
CA SER A 2 -14.01 3.99 -11.73
C SER A 2 -12.98 2.94 -12.12
N ARG A 3 -12.59 2.86 -13.39
CA ARG A 3 -11.58 1.92 -13.87
C ARG A 3 -10.23 2.12 -13.19
N SER A 4 -9.82 3.39 -13.04
CA SER A 4 -8.55 3.70 -12.41
C SER A 4 -8.54 3.21 -10.97
N ASN A 5 -9.67 3.37 -10.27
CA ASN A 5 -9.78 2.93 -8.88
C ASN A 5 -9.73 1.42 -8.78
N GLU A 6 -10.35 0.70 -9.69
CA GLU A 6 -10.32 -0.77 -9.69
C GLU A 6 -8.93 -1.31 -9.93
N LEU A 7 -8.23 -0.76 -10.93
CA LEU A 7 -6.85 -1.15 -11.20
C LEU A 7 -5.94 -0.84 -10.02
N LEU A 8 -6.19 0.30 -9.38
CA LEU A 8 -5.38 0.78 -8.28
C LEU A 8 -5.61 -0.02 -7.00
N GLN A 9 -6.76 -0.68 -6.85
CA GLN A 9 -7.10 -1.32 -5.58
C GLN A 9 -6.13 -2.43 -5.20
N GLY A 10 -5.87 -3.38 -6.09
CA GLY A 10 -4.88 -4.43 -5.83
C GLY A 10 -3.47 -3.85 -5.73
N THR A 11 -3.15 -2.86 -6.56
CA THR A 11 -1.87 -2.17 -6.52
C THR A 11 -1.71 -1.40 -5.22
N LEU A 12 -2.78 -0.78 -4.73
CA LEU A 12 -2.74 -0.03 -3.48
C LEU A 12 -2.36 -0.92 -2.29
N ASP A 13 -2.93 -2.11 -2.22
CA ASP A 13 -2.60 -3.05 -1.14
C ASP A 13 -1.10 -3.39 -1.16
N LEU A 14 -0.55 -3.65 -2.34
CA LEU A 14 0.89 -3.90 -2.51
C LEU A 14 1.72 -2.71 -2.03
N LEU A 15 1.32 -1.50 -2.41
CA LEU A 15 2.06 -0.28 -2.05
C LEU A 15 2.03 -0.03 -0.54
N ILE A 16 0.89 -0.24 0.09
CA ILE A 16 0.78 -0.09 1.55
C ILE A 16 1.72 -1.08 2.26
N LEU A 17 1.67 -2.34 1.86
CA LEU A 17 2.53 -3.35 2.46
C LEU A 17 4.01 -2.97 2.32
N LYS A 18 4.40 -2.51 1.14
CA LYS A 18 5.79 -2.15 0.88
C LYS A 18 6.24 -0.96 1.72
N VAL A 19 5.40 0.06 1.79
CA VAL A 19 5.73 1.30 2.51
C VAL A 19 5.90 1.04 4.01
N LEU A 20 5.22 0.02 4.54
CA LEU A 20 5.30 -0.32 5.96
C LEU A 20 6.54 -1.15 6.32
N THR A 21 7.35 -1.56 5.35
CA THR A 21 8.52 -2.39 5.68
C THR A 21 9.53 -1.75 6.63
N PRO A 22 9.79 -0.42 6.59
CA PRO A 22 10.72 0.17 7.55
C PRO A 22 10.21 0.23 8.98
N GLY A 23 8.90 0.22 9.19
CA GLY A 23 8.35 0.31 10.54
C GLY A 23 6.94 0.87 10.55
N PRO A 24 6.37 1.07 11.74
CA PRO A 24 5.00 1.55 11.87
C PRO A 24 4.80 2.95 11.31
N MET A 25 3.64 3.19 10.70
CA MET A 25 3.24 4.49 10.18
C MET A 25 1.74 4.68 10.34
N HIS A 26 1.31 5.91 10.59
CA HIS A 26 -0.11 6.23 10.57
C HIS A 26 -0.59 6.44 9.12
N GLY A 27 -1.92 6.44 8.93
CA GLY A 27 -2.50 6.41 7.58
C GLY A 27 -2.04 7.54 6.66
N LEU A 28 -2.03 8.77 7.16
CA LEU A 28 -1.63 9.91 6.33
C LEU A 28 -0.16 9.82 5.92
N ALA A 29 0.70 9.33 6.81
CA ALA A 29 2.11 9.14 6.49
C ALA A 29 2.29 8.09 5.41
N ILE A 30 1.48 7.03 5.42
CA ILE A 30 1.50 6.00 4.38
C ILE A 30 1.19 6.63 3.02
N ALA A 31 0.09 7.39 2.96
CA ALA A 31 -0.33 8.06 1.71
C ALA A 31 0.74 9.03 1.21
N ASP A 32 1.31 9.82 2.12
CA ASP A 32 2.36 10.77 1.78
C ASP A 32 3.60 10.05 1.24
N ARG A 33 3.96 8.93 1.84
CA ARG A 33 5.13 8.18 1.41
C ARG A 33 4.95 7.59 0.02
N VAL A 34 3.76 7.05 -0.27
CA VAL A 34 3.45 6.56 -1.61
C VAL A 34 3.60 7.68 -2.64
N ARG A 35 3.07 8.86 -2.31
CA ARG A 35 3.17 10.01 -3.21
C ARG A 35 4.61 10.41 -3.43
N GLN A 36 5.40 10.50 -2.37
CA GLN A 36 6.82 10.88 -2.45
C GLN A 36 7.62 9.89 -3.30
N LEU A 37 7.47 8.60 -3.02
CA LEU A 37 8.24 7.58 -3.71
C LEU A 37 7.86 7.44 -5.19
N SER A 38 6.63 7.79 -5.54
CA SER A 38 6.18 7.76 -6.93
C SER A 38 6.33 9.10 -7.65
N GLU A 39 7.00 10.08 -7.03
CA GLU A 39 7.21 11.41 -7.57
C GLU A 39 5.89 12.06 -8.00
N ASP A 40 4.91 12.01 -7.12
CA ASP A 40 3.57 12.57 -7.28
C ASP A 40 2.69 11.86 -8.32
N VAL A 41 3.17 10.79 -8.94
CA VAL A 41 2.36 10.08 -9.92
C VAL A 41 1.20 9.36 -9.27
N LEU A 42 1.46 8.72 -8.12
CA LEU A 42 0.43 7.97 -7.41
C LEU A 42 -0.04 8.78 -6.21
N ARG A 43 -1.33 9.08 -6.21
CA ARG A 43 -1.98 9.81 -5.12
C ARG A 43 -3.08 8.96 -4.55
N VAL A 44 -3.02 8.75 -3.24
CA VAL A 44 -3.98 7.90 -2.54
C VAL A 44 -4.87 8.80 -1.70
N ASN A 45 -6.15 8.84 -2.02
CA ASN A 45 -7.08 9.60 -1.20
C ASN A 45 -7.56 8.76 -0.02
N GLN A 46 -8.11 9.45 0.99
CA GLN A 46 -8.54 8.80 2.22
C GLN A 46 -9.66 7.80 2.00
N SER A 47 -10.53 8.06 1.02
CA SER A 47 -11.65 7.18 0.73
C SER A 47 -11.20 5.81 0.20
N ALA A 48 -10.01 5.72 -0.36
CA ALA A 48 -9.42 4.45 -0.79
C ALA A 48 -8.48 3.86 0.26
N LEU A 49 -7.73 4.72 0.94
CA LEU A 49 -6.70 4.32 1.89
C LEU A 49 -7.27 3.56 3.08
N TYR A 50 -8.26 4.14 3.77
CA TYR A 50 -8.75 3.55 5.01
C TYR A 50 -9.49 2.23 4.80
N PRO A 51 -10.32 2.07 3.77
CA PRO A 51 -10.85 0.74 3.47
C PRO A 51 -9.77 -0.29 3.15
N ALA A 52 -8.70 0.11 2.47
CA ALA A 52 -7.59 -0.79 2.18
C ALA A 52 -6.89 -1.23 3.46
N LEU A 53 -6.59 -0.28 4.36
CA LEU A 53 -5.99 -0.60 5.64
C LEU A 53 -6.88 -1.53 6.47
N HIS A 54 -8.19 -1.30 6.43
CA HIS A 54 -9.13 -2.15 7.13
C HIS A 54 -9.11 -3.59 6.58
N ARG A 55 -9.07 -3.75 5.26
CA ARG A 55 -8.97 -5.08 4.65
C ARG A 55 -7.69 -5.79 5.04
N LEU A 56 -6.57 -5.06 5.02
CA LEU A 56 -5.27 -5.64 5.37
C LEU A 56 -5.21 -6.04 6.84
N GLU A 57 -5.81 -5.24 7.69
CA GLU A 57 -5.91 -5.56 9.12
C GLU A 57 -6.79 -6.80 9.34
N HIS A 58 -7.90 -6.87 8.63
CA HIS A 58 -8.81 -8.01 8.71
C HIS A 58 -8.13 -9.30 8.28
N GLN A 59 -7.24 -9.23 7.31
CA GLN A 59 -6.45 -10.37 6.86
C GLN A 59 -5.26 -10.69 7.79
N ALA A 60 -5.05 -9.88 8.80
CA ALA A 60 -3.92 -9.99 9.71
C ALA A 60 -2.56 -9.81 9.02
N TRP A 61 -2.52 -9.11 7.91
CA TRP A 61 -1.28 -8.74 7.23
C TRP A 61 -0.67 -7.47 7.81
N VAL A 62 -1.50 -6.64 8.41
CA VAL A 62 -1.05 -5.50 9.20
C VAL A 62 -1.76 -5.55 10.55
N LYS A 63 -1.11 -4.97 11.55
CA LYS A 63 -1.72 -4.75 12.85
C LYS A 63 -1.74 -3.25 13.12
N ALA A 64 -2.66 -2.82 13.96
CA ALA A 64 -2.83 -1.42 14.26
C ALA A 64 -2.74 -1.19 15.77
N GLU A 65 -2.07 -0.12 16.15
CA GLU A 65 -1.95 0.28 17.55
C GLU A 65 -2.12 1.79 17.64
N TRP A 66 -2.77 2.24 18.70
CA TRP A 66 -2.89 3.66 18.95
C TRP A 66 -1.60 4.21 19.52
N GLY A 67 -1.21 5.39 19.06
CA GLY A 67 -0.02 6.08 19.53
C GLY A 67 -0.16 7.58 19.30
N GLU A 68 0.91 8.31 19.56
CA GLU A 68 0.93 9.74 19.34
C GLU A 68 1.72 10.07 18.08
N SER A 69 1.13 10.90 17.24
CA SER A 69 1.83 11.42 16.05
C SER A 69 2.73 12.59 16.46
N GLU A 70 3.50 13.10 15.50
CA GLU A 70 4.41 14.23 15.70
C GLU A 70 3.73 15.47 16.27
N ASN A 71 2.44 15.63 16.03
CA ASN A 71 1.67 16.78 16.50
C ASN A 71 0.97 16.51 17.83
N ASN A 72 1.41 15.52 18.58
CA ASN A 72 0.80 15.11 19.84
C ASN A 72 -0.66 14.74 19.71
N ARG A 73 -1.07 14.31 18.51
CA ARG A 73 -2.41 13.83 18.28
C ARG A 73 -2.44 12.33 18.32
N ARG A 74 -3.50 11.81 18.89
CA ARG A 74 -3.69 10.37 18.90
C ARG A 74 -3.92 9.87 17.49
N ALA A 75 -3.17 8.88 17.08
CA ALA A 75 -3.26 8.32 15.75
C ALA A 75 -3.11 6.82 15.81
N LYS A 76 -3.72 6.14 14.82
CA LYS A 76 -3.60 4.71 14.68
C LYS A 76 -2.39 4.41 13.80
N PHE A 77 -1.45 3.64 14.31
CA PHE A 77 -0.24 3.27 13.61
C PHE A 77 -0.36 1.83 13.12
N TYR A 78 0.03 1.62 11.87
CA TYR A 78 -0.04 0.33 11.22
C TYR A 78 1.37 -0.21 11.01
N SER A 79 1.52 -1.51 11.20
CA SER A 79 2.80 -2.18 10.96
C SER A 79 2.56 -3.55 10.34
N LEU A 80 3.56 -4.04 9.61
CA LEU A 80 3.46 -5.37 9.01
C LEU A 80 3.55 -6.45 10.07
N THR A 81 2.71 -7.47 9.92
CA THR A 81 2.86 -8.71 10.65
C THR A 81 3.82 -9.62 9.87
N ARG A 82 4.17 -10.75 10.49
CA ARG A 82 4.96 -11.77 9.80
C ARG A 82 4.24 -12.25 8.53
N ALA A 83 2.93 -12.47 8.64
CA ALA A 83 2.11 -12.86 7.50
C ALA A 83 2.09 -11.76 6.44
N GLY A 84 2.10 -10.50 6.86
CA GLY A 84 2.15 -9.35 5.93
C GLY A 84 3.45 -9.31 5.14
N HIS A 85 4.58 -9.60 5.78
CA HIS A 85 5.85 -9.68 5.08
C HIS A 85 5.83 -10.78 4.01
N ALA A 86 5.29 -11.94 4.35
CA ALA A 86 5.17 -13.04 3.40
C ALA A 86 4.23 -12.67 2.24
N ARG A 87 3.12 -12.01 2.56
CA ARG A 87 2.16 -11.59 1.55
C ARG A 87 2.78 -10.56 0.59
N LEU A 88 3.57 -9.65 1.13
CA LEU A 88 4.27 -8.66 0.31
C LEU A 88 5.14 -9.33 -0.75
N LYS A 89 5.90 -10.34 -0.37
CA LYS A 89 6.76 -11.05 -1.33
C LYS A 89 5.95 -11.69 -2.45
N THR A 90 4.82 -12.30 -2.10
CA THR A 90 3.93 -12.90 -3.08
C THR A 90 3.39 -11.85 -4.06
N GLU A 91 2.95 -10.73 -3.51
CA GLU A 91 2.38 -9.64 -4.32
C GLU A 91 3.42 -9.00 -5.22
N GLU A 92 4.65 -8.84 -4.73
CA GLU A 92 5.74 -8.28 -5.55
C GLU A 92 6.03 -9.18 -6.74
N LYS A 93 6.06 -10.49 -6.54
CA LYS A 93 6.29 -11.44 -7.63
C LYS A 93 5.17 -11.41 -8.66
N SER A 94 3.93 -11.36 -8.20
CA SER A 94 2.78 -11.24 -9.09
C SER A 94 2.85 -9.98 -9.92
N TRP A 95 3.21 -8.87 -9.31
CA TRP A 95 3.33 -7.60 -10.00
C TRP A 95 4.46 -7.63 -11.03
N GLU A 96 5.61 -8.20 -10.68
CA GLU A 96 6.73 -8.31 -11.61
C GLU A 96 6.35 -9.15 -12.84
N ARG A 97 5.63 -10.24 -12.64
CA ARG A 97 5.16 -11.06 -13.75
C ARG A 97 4.21 -10.29 -14.64
N LEU A 98 3.24 -9.62 -14.05
CA LEU A 98 2.26 -8.85 -14.80
C LEU A 98 2.91 -7.71 -15.56
N SER A 99 3.75 -6.93 -14.90
CA SER A 99 4.39 -5.78 -15.53
C SER A 99 5.34 -6.21 -16.65
N SER A 100 6.08 -7.30 -16.45
CA SER A 100 6.92 -7.85 -17.51
C SER A 100 6.11 -8.30 -18.73
N ALA A 101 4.98 -8.97 -18.46
CA ALA A 101 4.11 -9.42 -19.54
C ALA A 101 3.54 -8.23 -20.32
N VAL A 102 3.09 -7.20 -19.60
CA VAL A 102 2.58 -5.98 -20.24
C VAL A 102 3.66 -5.31 -21.08
N HIS A 103 4.87 -5.16 -20.51
CA HIS A 103 5.97 -4.58 -21.24
C HIS A 103 6.33 -5.40 -22.49
N GLY A 104 6.27 -6.72 -22.39
CA GLY A 104 6.50 -7.58 -23.54
C GLY A 104 5.53 -7.29 -24.69
N VAL A 105 4.26 -7.11 -24.35
CA VAL A 105 3.24 -6.77 -25.34
C VAL A 105 3.49 -5.37 -25.90
N LEU A 106 3.80 -4.41 -25.06
CA LEU A 106 4.01 -3.02 -25.48
C LEU A 106 5.24 -2.87 -26.38
N ARG A 107 6.26 -3.71 -26.18
CA ARG A 107 7.48 -3.67 -27.02
C ARG A 107 7.30 -4.42 -28.34
N SER A 108 6.24 -5.21 -28.49
CA SER A 108 5.98 -5.89 -29.76
C SER A 108 5.64 -4.86 -30.83
N VAL A 109 5.93 -5.17 -32.07
CA VAL A 109 5.68 -4.25 -33.19
C VAL A 109 4.42 -4.62 -33.91
#